data_b23b4512f29bf1e4c8846f7fedc4cab9
#
_entry.id   b23b4512f29bf1e4c8846f7fedc4cab9
#
_cell.length_a   1.000
_cell.length_b   1.000
_cell.length_c   1.000
_cell.angle_alpha   90.00
_cell.angle_beta   90.00
_cell.angle_gamma   90.00
#
_symmetry.space_group_name_H-M   'P 1'
#
loop_
_entity.id
_entity.type
_entity.pdbx_description
1 polymer ?
#
loop_
_entity_poly.entity_id
_entity_poly.type
_entity_poly.pdbx_seq_one_letter_code
_entity_poly.pdbx_strand_id
1 'polypeptide(L)'
;LPEGGFAPAASLVEDASQFTRMDPERSGWLYTRLLNGLLVGMNTAVVRRSVYDAIGGFNEAMRQGEDYDFWLKASRVAEMHSLNGPVALYRIHGASAMHRLSPESHLVNLLKAASMRWGLKTLSDQSLAPRAFQERLARVYFDHGYTHYWRGDRTIARAAFWHALRSGHRPLRCIVYICLSYWRPNGSGRPPAA
;
A
#
# COMPACT_ATOMS: atom_id res chain seq x y z
N LEU A 1 1.39 2.70 22.71
CA LEU A 1 1.04 3.85 23.55
C LEU A 1 0.58 3.29 24.88
N PRO A 2 1.00 3.84 26.03
CA PRO A 2 0.41 3.50 27.30
C PRO A 2 -1.09 3.82 27.25
N GLU A 3 -1.89 3.02 27.93
CA GLU A 3 -3.32 3.22 28.04
C GLU A 3 -3.63 4.67 28.46
N GLY A 4 -4.33 5.42 27.60
CA GLY A 4 -4.81 6.77 27.89
C GLY A 4 -4.05 7.94 27.25
N GLY A 5 -2.97 7.74 26.50
CA GLY A 5 -2.20 8.85 25.92
C GLY A 5 -2.71 9.31 24.57
N PHE A 6 -3.68 10.23 24.54
CA PHE A 6 -3.89 11.10 23.39
C PHE A 6 -2.96 12.30 23.54
N ALA A 7 -2.13 12.59 22.53
CA ALA A 7 -1.54 13.90 22.41
C ALA A 7 -2.70 14.92 22.32
N PRO A 8 -2.70 15.99 23.12
CA PRO A 8 -3.75 17.01 23.04
C PRO A 8 -3.80 17.56 21.61
N ALA A 9 -5.01 17.74 21.09
CA ALA A 9 -5.22 18.26 19.74
C ALA A 9 -4.50 19.62 19.52
N ALA A 10 -4.36 20.41 20.56
CA ALA A 10 -3.64 21.69 20.56
C ALA A 10 -2.14 21.55 20.21
N SER A 11 -1.48 20.43 20.50
CA SER A 11 -0.08 20.20 20.14
C SER A 11 0.13 19.82 18.67
N LEU A 12 -0.95 19.54 17.93
CA LEU A 12 -0.92 19.15 16.53
C LEU A 12 -1.23 20.30 15.58
N VAL A 13 -1.73 21.43 16.08
CA VAL A 13 -2.20 22.57 15.27
C VAL A 13 -1.55 23.86 15.80
N GLU A 14 -0.24 23.99 15.63
CA GLU A 14 0.44 25.27 15.95
C GLU A 14 0.21 26.32 14.87
N ASP A 15 -0.11 25.94 13.64
CA ASP A 15 -0.40 26.88 12.55
C ASP A 15 -1.40 26.29 11.54
N ALA A 16 -2.68 26.65 11.67
CA ALA A 16 -3.73 26.22 10.76
C ALA A 16 -3.49 26.64 9.29
N SER A 17 -2.67 27.65 9.03
CA SER A 17 -2.35 28.11 7.67
C SER A 17 -1.50 27.10 6.90
N GLN A 18 -0.74 26.24 7.59
CA GLN A 18 0.04 25.18 6.96
C GLN A 18 -0.85 24.09 6.36
N PHE A 19 -2.04 23.87 6.92
CA PHE A 19 -2.98 22.83 6.45
C PHE A 19 -3.76 23.21 5.20
N THR A 20 -3.74 24.48 4.81
CA THR A 20 -4.42 24.99 3.61
C THR A 20 -3.51 25.03 2.39
N ARG A 21 -2.22 24.83 2.56
CA ARG A 21 -1.25 24.87 1.46
C ARG A 21 -1.25 23.55 0.70
N MET A 22 -1.55 23.63 -0.58
CA MET A 22 -1.46 22.47 -1.48
C MET A 22 0.01 22.07 -1.67
N ASP A 23 0.28 20.78 -1.56
CA ASP A 23 1.56 20.20 -1.92
C ASP A 23 1.57 19.84 -3.42
N PRO A 24 2.25 20.62 -4.28
CA PRO A 24 2.24 20.38 -5.72
C PRO A 24 2.94 19.07 -6.09
N GLU A 25 3.91 18.63 -5.29
CA GLU A 25 4.60 17.36 -5.55
C GLU A 25 3.73 16.13 -5.28
N ARG A 26 2.72 16.28 -4.41
CA ARG A 26 1.76 15.23 -4.05
C ARG A 26 0.38 15.44 -4.62
N SER A 27 0.25 16.32 -5.62
CA SER A 27 -1.03 16.68 -6.24
C SER A 27 -1.05 16.37 -7.74
N GLY A 28 -2.24 16.36 -8.34
CA GLY A 28 -2.48 16.17 -9.76
C GLY A 28 -3.02 14.78 -10.12
N TRP A 29 -2.72 14.30 -11.30
CA TRP A 29 -3.12 12.97 -11.79
C TRP A 29 -2.21 11.88 -11.20
N LEU A 30 -2.60 11.27 -10.09
CA LEU A 30 -1.74 10.44 -9.25
C LEU A 30 -1.69 8.95 -9.61
N TYR A 31 -2.33 8.51 -10.70
CA TYR A 31 -2.43 7.09 -11.02
C TYR A 31 -1.07 6.36 -11.06
N THR A 32 -0.09 6.89 -11.78
CA THR A 32 1.24 6.26 -11.87
C THR A 32 1.99 6.28 -10.55
N ARG A 33 1.75 7.29 -9.72
CA ARG A 33 2.33 7.38 -8.37
C ARG A 33 1.68 6.39 -7.42
N LEU A 34 0.36 6.17 -7.53
CA LEU A 34 -0.34 5.10 -6.82
C LEU A 34 0.19 3.74 -7.24
N LEU A 35 0.35 3.46 -8.53
CA LEU A 35 0.97 2.21 -8.99
C LEU A 35 2.37 1.99 -8.40
N ASN A 36 3.15 3.06 -8.21
CA ASN A 36 4.53 3.00 -7.70
C ASN A 36 4.63 3.06 -6.16
N GLY A 37 3.51 3.20 -5.44
CA GLY A 37 3.50 3.07 -3.99
C GLY A 37 3.05 4.28 -3.19
N LEU A 38 2.52 5.32 -3.84
CA LEU A 38 1.84 6.38 -3.11
C LEU A 38 0.66 5.77 -2.35
N LEU A 39 0.53 6.12 -1.09
CA LEU A 39 -0.60 5.73 -0.25
C LEU A 39 -1.43 6.96 0.09
N VAL A 40 -2.76 6.81 0.04
CA VAL A 40 -3.71 7.81 0.49
C VAL A 40 -4.53 7.20 1.63
N GLY A 41 -4.47 7.80 2.81
CA GLY A 41 -5.23 7.34 3.96
C GLY A 41 -6.70 7.73 3.82
N MET A 42 -7.63 6.78 4.01
CA MET A 42 -9.07 7.06 3.95
C MET A 42 -9.53 8.09 4.98
N ASN A 43 -8.95 8.06 6.16
CA ASN A 43 -9.28 8.98 7.27
C ASN A 43 -8.72 10.40 7.07
N THR A 44 -7.96 10.64 6.02
CA THR A 44 -7.35 11.94 5.70
C THR A 44 -7.87 12.53 4.40
N ALA A 45 -8.87 11.91 3.78
CA ALA A 45 -9.33 12.29 2.47
C ALA A 45 -10.76 12.81 2.47
N VAL A 46 -11.03 13.82 1.65
CA VAL A 46 -12.35 14.30 1.32
C VAL A 46 -12.58 14.08 -0.17
N VAL A 47 -13.68 13.45 -0.54
CA VAL A 47 -14.00 13.08 -1.91
C VAL A 47 -15.28 13.77 -2.34
N ARG A 48 -15.29 14.36 -3.52
CA ARG A 48 -16.51 14.90 -4.12
C ARG A 48 -17.49 13.78 -4.43
N ARG A 49 -18.76 13.98 -4.13
CA ARG A 49 -19.82 13.01 -4.39
C ARG A 49 -19.85 12.55 -5.84
N SER A 50 -19.64 13.48 -6.79
CA SER A 50 -19.58 13.17 -8.22
C SER A 50 -18.46 12.19 -8.59
N VAL A 51 -17.30 12.26 -7.92
CA VAL A 51 -16.20 11.30 -8.13
C VAL A 51 -16.58 9.93 -7.59
N TYR A 52 -17.15 9.88 -6.39
CA TYR A 52 -17.63 8.64 -5.78
C TYR A 52 -18.64 7.93 -6.68
N ASP A 53 -19.64 8.67 -7.17
CA ASP A 53 -20.70 8.13 -8.05
C ASP A 53 -20.13 7.68 -9.41
N ALA A 54 -19.18 8.43 -9.99
CA ALA A 54 -18.56 8.10 -11.27
C ALA A 54 -17.74 6.80 -11.25
N ILE A 55 -17.14 6.44 -10.10
CA ILE A 55 -16.34 5.22 -9.97
C ILE A 55 -17.12 4.03 -9.41
N GLY A 56 -18.38 4.24 -9.01
CA GLY A 56 -19.25 3.22 -8.44
C GLY A 56 -18.94 2.88 -6.98
N GLY A 57 -18.27 3.79 -6.24
CA GLY A 57 -17.98 3.61 -4.82
C GLY A 57 -16.92 2.55 -4.52
N PHE A 58 -16.99 1.99 -3.31
CA PHE A 58 -16.11 0.91 -2.87
C PHE A 58 -16.52 -0.44 -3.45
N ASN A 59 -15.54 -1.30 -3.68
CA ASN A 59 -15.80 -2.68 -4.07
C ASN A 59 -16.14 -3.53 -2.82
N GLU A 60 -17.42 -3.77 -2.58
CA GLU A 60 -17.92 -4.49 -1.41
C GLU A 60 -17.50 -5.97 -1.37
N ALA A 61 -17.10 -6.55 -2.52
CA ALA A 61 -16.58 -7.92 -2.58
C ALA A 61 -15.15 -8.03 -2.00
N MET A 62 -14.45 -6.91 -1.83
CA MET A 62 -13.10 -6.88 -1.31
C MET A 62 -13.09 -6.77 0.22
N ARG A 63 -12.35 -7.67 0.86
CA ARG A 63 -12.15 -7.66 2.31
C ARG A 63 -10.90 -6.89 2.75
N GLN A 64 -10.00 -6.61 1.83
CA GLN A 64 -8.75 -5.87 2.04
C GLN A 64 -8.34 -5.17 0.75
N GLY A 65 -7.82 -3.94 0.87
CA GLY A 65 -7.35 -3.14 -0.25
C GLY A 65 -8.45 -2.42 -1.01
N GLU A 66 -9.69 -2.39 -0.47
CA GLU A 66 -10.84 -1.67 -1.02
C GLU A 66 -10.56 -0.16 -1.13
N ASP A 67 -9.79 0.37 -0.21
CA ASP A 67 -9.33 1.76 -0.21
C ASP A 67 -8.34 2.02 -1.35
N TYR A 68 -7.42 1.11 -1.57
CA TYR A 68 -6.45 1.24 -2.66
C TYR A 68 -7.11 1.09 -4.04
N ASP A 69 -8.05 0.16 -4.19
CA ASP A 69 -8.89 0.03 -5.40
C ASP A 69 -9.65 1.32 -5.69
N PHE A 70 -10.27 1.89 -4.64
CA PHE A 70 -10.97 3.16 -4.73
C PHE A 70 -10.06 4.29 -5.25
N TRP A 71 -8.86 4.44 -4.70
CA TRP A 71 -7.93 5.49 -5.13
C TRP A 71 -7.40 5.28 -6.53
N LEU A 72 -7.14 4.05 -6.93
CA LEU A 72 -6.76 3.73 -8.31
C LEU A 72 -7.85 4.14 -9.30
N LYS A 73 -9.11 3.84 -9.00
CA LYS A 73 -10.27 4.26 -9.82
C LYS A 73 -10.44 5.78 -9.83
N ALA A 74 -10.42 6.41 -8.67
CA ALA A 74 -10.60 7.85 -8.52
C ALA A 74 -9.53 8.64 -9.28
N SER A 75 -8.28 8.16 -9.27
CA SER A 75 -7.18 8.78 -10.03
C SER A 75 -7.33 8.72 -11.55
N ARG A 76 -8.35 8.01 -12.07
CA ARG A 76 -8.67 7.95 -13.51
C ARG A 76 -9.75 8.94 -13.90
N VAL A 77 -10.45 9.55 -12.97
CA VAL A 77 -11.57 10.45 -13.23
C VAL A 77 -11.40 11.84 -12.63
N ALA A 78 -10.45 12.00 -11.70
CA ALA A 78 -10.20 13.28 -11.03
C ALA A 78 -8.73 13.45 -10.65
N GLU A 79 -8.32 14.70 -10.57
CA GLU A 79 -7.08 15.08 -9.90
C GLU A 79 -7.25 15.00 -8.38
N MET A 80 -6.18 14.65 -7.70
CA MET A 80 -6.10 14.61 -6.26
C MET A 80 -5.18 15.71 -5.77
N HIS A 81 -5.58 16.43 -4.73
CA HIS A 81 -4.80 17.51 -4.13
C HIS A 81 -4.44 17.14 -2.70
N SER A 82 -3.14 17.10 -2.42
CA SER A 82 -2.63 16.89 -1.06
C SER A 82 -2.44 18.22 -0.37
N LEU A 83 -2.90 18.29 0.88
CA LEU A 83 -2.62 19.42 1.76
C LEU A 83 -1.42 19.07 2.65
N ASN A 84 -0.60 20.08 2.95
CA ASN A 84 0.50 19.93 3.90
C ASN A 84 -0.02 19.84 5.33
N GLY A 85 0.63 18.99 6.12
CA GLY A 85 0.39 18.87 7.55
C GLY A 85 -0.33 17.58 7.97
N PRO A 86 -0.20 17.18 9.23
CA PRO A 86 -0.87 16.03 9.80
C PRO A 86 -2.34 16.37 10.09
N VAL A 87 -3.27 15.66 9.47
CA VAL A 87 -4.72 15.89 9.62
C VAL A 87 -5.43 14.76 10.37
N ALA A 88 -4.73 13.68 10.69
CA ALA A 88 -5.30 12.56 11.43
C ALA A 88 -4.27 11.81 12.27
N LEU A 89 -4.75 11.16 13.32
CA LEU A 89 -3.98 10.24 14.14
C LEU A 89 -4.30 8.81 13.75
N TYR A 90 -3.26 7.99 13.61
CA TYR A 90 -3.40 6.58 13.33
C TYR A 90 -3.10 5.75 14.59
N ARG A 91 -4.11 5.04 15.10
CA ARG A 91 -3.94 4.15 16.26
C ARG A 91 -3.34 2.82 15.82
N ILE A 92 -2.16 2.50 16.34
CA ILE A 92 -1.51 1.20 16.14
C ILE A 92 -1.91 0.28 17.28
N HIS A 93 -2.51 -0.88 16.96
CA HIS A 93 -2.86 -1.92 17.94
C HIS A 93 -2.78 -3.31 17.32
N GLY A 94 -2.58 -4.34 18.16
CA GLY A 94 -2.34 -5.72 17.70
C GLY A 94 -3.51 -6.38 16.97
N ALA A 95 -4.75 -5.89 17.16
CA ALA A 95 -5.95 -6.39 16.49
C ALA A 95 -6.27 -5.69 15.17
N SER A 96 -5.36 -4.85 14.66
CA SER A 96 -5.56 -4.13 13.38
C SER A 96 -5.76 -5.10 12.21
N ALA A 97 -6.65 -4.75 11.29
CA ALA A 97 -6.91 -5.50 10.05
C ALA A 97 -5.64 -5.71 9.20
N MET A 98 -4.66 -4.80 9.30
CA MET A 98 -3.34 -4.93 8.65
C MET A 98 -2.55 -6.18 9.08
N HIS A 99 -2.91 -6.79 10.20
CA HIS A 99 -2.26 -8.01 10.70
C HIS A 99 -2.91 -9.30 10.18
N ARG A 100 -4.00 -9.22 9.43
CA ARG A 100 -4.65 -10.39 8.84
C ARG A 100 -3.81 -10.90 7.67
N LEU A 101 -3.46 -12.18 7.74
CA LEU A 101 -2.72 -12.84 6.68
C LEU A 101 -3.69 -13.34 5.62
N SER A 102 -3.37 -13.07 4.36
CA SER A 102 -4.09 -13.62 3.21
C SER A 102 -3.14 -14.50 2.39
N PRO A 103 -3.58 -15.67 1.90
CA PRO A 103 -2.76 -16.52 1.04
C PRO A 103 -2.26 -15.79 -0.21
N GLU A 104 -3.08 -14.89 -0.75
CA GLU A 104 -2.73 -14.07 -1.91
C GLU A 104 -2.45 -12.62 -1.50
N SER A 105 -1.51 -12.00 -2.18
CA SER A 105 -1.27 -10.57 -2.02
C SER A 105 -2.32 -9.76 -2.76
N HIS A 106 -3.32 -9.25 -2.03
CA HIS A 106 -4.35 -8.38 -2.61
C HIS A 106 -3.75 -7.19 -3.35
N LEU A 107 -2.68 -6.61 -2.83
CA LEU A 107 -2.01 -5.47 -3.48
C LEU A 107 -1.39 -5.86 -4.83
N VAL A 108 -0.75 -7.03 -4.94
CA VAL A 108 -0.25 -7.51 -6.23
C VAL A 108 -1.38 -7.67 -7.23
N ASN A 109 -2.49 -8.30 -6.82
CA ASN A 109 -3.65 -8.53 -7.68
C ASN A 109 -4.25 -7.20 -8.14
N LEU A 110 -4.41 -6.23 -7.24
CA LEU A 110 -4.89 -4.89 -7.57
C LEU A 110 -3.99 -4.15 -8.56
N LEU A 111 -2.67 -4.11 -8.31
CA LEU A 111 -1.73 -3.44 -9.18
C LEU A 111 -1.71 -4.06 -10.58
N LYS A 112 -1.74 -5.39 -10.68
CA LYS A 112 -1.83 -6.10 -11.96
C LYS A 112 -3.14 -5.79 -12.69
N ALA A 113 -4.28 -5.89 -12.00
CA ALA A 113 -5.59 -5.60 -12.59
C ALA A 113 -5.68 -4.15 -13.09
N ALA A 114 -5.19 -3.19 -12.31
CA ALA A 114 -5.15 -1.79 -12.71
C ALA A 114 -4.26 -1.57 -13.93
N SER A 115 -3.06 -2.15 -13.95
CA SER A 115 -2.13 -2.03 -15.08
C SER A 115 -2.65 -2.69 -16.36
N MET A 116 -3.37 -3.81 -16.24
CA MET A 116 -4.02 -4.47 -17.38
C MET A 116 -5.18 -3.64 -17.93
N ARG A 117 -5.95 -3.00 -17.04
CA ARG A 117 -7.13 -2.22 -17.42
C ARG A 117 -6.77 -0.84 -18.01
N TRP A 118 -5.79 -0.15 -17.44
CA TRP A 118 -5.50 1.25 -17.75
C TRP A 118 -4.06 1.52 -18.21
N GLY A 119 -3.23 0.47 -18.31
CA GLY A 119 -1.81 0.60 -18.64
C GLY A 119 -1.00 1.25 -17.53
N LEU A 120 0.12 1.87 -17.92
CA LEU A 120 1.07 2.52 -17.01
C LEU A 120 1.15 4.04 -17.23
N LYS A 121 0.08 4.67 -17.76
CA LYS A 121 0.02 6.11 -18.03
C LYS A 121 -1.12 6.79 -17.29
N THR A 122 -0.88 8.02 -16.86
CA THR A 122 -1.96 8.92 -16.37
C THR A 122 -2.70 9.55 -17.53
N LEU A 123 -3.77 10.30 -17.24
CA LEU A 123 -4.47 11.12 -18.23
C LEU A 123 -3.67 12.37 -18.64
N SER A 124 -2.67 12.79 -17.85
CA SER A 124 -1.74 13.88 -18.16
C SER A 124 -0.45 13.41 -18.86
N ASP A 125 -0.48 12.25 -19.52
CA ASP A 125 0.66 11.63 -20.22
C ASP A 125 1.88 11.23 -19.38
N GLN A 126 1.84 11.42 -18.06
CA GLN A 126 2.87 10.89 -17.19
C GLN A 126 2.85 9.36 -17.24
N SER A 127 3.99 8.75 -17.48
CA SER A 127 4.11 7.30 -17.58
C SER A 127 5.02 6.73 -16.47
N LEU A 128 4.66 5.57 -15.98
CA LEU A 128 5.52 4.75 -15.14
C LEU A 128 6.30 3.79 -16.04
N ALA A 129 7.63 3.81 -15.93
CA ALA A 129 8.46 2.88 -16.69
C ALA A 129 8.09 1.43 -16.35
N PRO A 130 7.95 0.53 -17.34
CA PRO A 130 7.60 -0.88 -17.09
C PRO A 130 8.54 -1.55 -16.07
N ARG A 131 9.83 -1.23 -16.12
CA ARG A 131 10.82 -1.71 -15.16
C ARG A 131 10.50 -1.27 -13.73
N ALA A 132 10.17 0.01 -13.52
CA ALA A 132 9.81 0.53 -12.20
C ALA A 132 8.55 -0.14 -11.65
N PHE A 133 7.57 -0.44 -12.51
CA PHE A 133 6.38 -1.20 -12.12
C PHE A 133 6.73 -2.64 -11.73
N GLN A 134 7.60 -3.33 -12.48
CA GLN A 134 8.06 -4.67 -12.11
C GLN A 134 8.84 -4.67 -10.79
N GLU A 135 9.70 -3.68 -10.57
CA GLU A 135 10.42 -3.49 -9.30
C GLU A 135 9.44 -3.26 -8.13
N ARG A 136 8.34 -2.51 -8.37
CA ARG A 136 7.27 -2.33 -7.37
C ARG A 136 6.57 -3.65 -7.05
N LEU A 137 6.17 -4.42 -8.06
CA LEU A 137 5.56 -5.73 -7.84
C LEU A 137 6.49 -6.67 -7.08
N ALA A 138 7.77 -6.71 -7.44
CA ALA A 138 8.77 -7.54 -6.78
C ALA A 138 8.93 -7.16 -5.31
N ARG A 139 8.90 -5.86 -4.98
CA ARG A 139 8.91 -5.38 -3.59
C ARG A 139 7.69 -5.88 -2.83
N VAL A 140 6.50 -5.75 -3.42
CA VAL A 140 5.25 -6.21 -2.78
C VAL A 140 5.28 -7.73 -2.55
N TYR A 141 5.77 -8.50 -3.52
CA TYR A 141 5.97 -9.94 -3.33
C TYR A 141 6.95 -10.24 -2.19
N PHE A 142 8.07 -9.52 -2.11
CA PHE A 142 9.05 -9.71 -1.04
C PHE A 142 8.42 -9.43 0.33
N ASP A 143 7.68 -8.32 0.49
CA ASP A 143 7.05 -7.93 1.74
C ASP A 143 5.95 -8.94 2.16
N HIS A 144 5.18 -9.44 1.20
CA HIS A 144 4.22 -10.51 1.41
C HIS A 144 4.91 -11.81 1.86
N GLY A 145 5.98 -12.21 1.18
CA GLY A 145 6.79 -13.37 1.55
C GLY A 145 7.41 -13.23 2.95
N TYR A 146 7.92 -12.04 3.27
CA TYR A 146 8.51 -11.76 4.57
C TYR A 146 7.48 -11.86 5.70
N THR A 147 6.28 -11.34 5.48
CA THR A 147 5.17 -11.44 6.45
C THR A 147 4.77 -12.89 6.69
N HIS A 148 4.60 -13.69 5.63
CA HIS A 148 4.28 -15.12 5.74
C HIS A 148 5.41 -15.95 6.34
N TYR A 149 6.67 -15.60 6.07
CA TYR A 149 7.81 -16.29 6.66
C TYR A 149 7.82 -16.21 8.18
N TRP A 150 7.47 -15.05 8.75
CA TRP A 150 7.51 -14.84 10.21
C TRP A 150 6.20 -15.19 10.92
N ARG A 151 5.06 -15.01 10.27
CA ARG A 151 3.75 -15.01 10.93
C ARG A 151 2.74 -15.95 10.30
N GLY A 152 3.05 -16.56 9.17
CA GLY A 152 2.10 -17.35 8.38
C GLY A 152 2.69 -18.63 7.80
N ASP A 153 2.27 -18.94 6.58
CA ASP A 153 2.65 -20.14 5.85
C ASP A 153 3.94 -19.92 5.03
N ARG A 154 4.92 -20.78 5.24
CA ARG A 154 6.21 -20.72 4.55
C ARG A 154 6.18 -21.19 3.12
N THR A 155 5.20 -21.97 2.74
CA THR A 155 4.99 -22.35 1.34
C THR A 155 4.60 -21.12 0.54
N ILE A 156 3.69 -20.30 1.08
CA ILE A 156 3.31 -19.01 0.51
C ILE A 156 4.52 -18.06 0.48
N ALA A 157 5.28 -18.01 1.60
CA ALA A 157 6.50 -17.21 1.67
C ALA A 157 7.50 -17.57 0.57
N ARG A 158 7.78 -18.87 0.37
CA ARG A 158 8.68 -19.35 -0.69
C ARG A 158 8.22 -18.92 -2.07
N ALA A 159 6.94 -19.14 -2.39
CA ALA A 159 6.39 -18.75 -3.68
C ALA A 159 6.55 -17.22 -3.91
N ALA A 160 6.27 -16.41 -2.90
CA ALA A 160 6.41 -14.97 -2.97
C ALA A 160 7.89 -14.54 -3.15
N PHE A 161 8.83 -15.14 -2.41
CA PHE A 161 10.26 -14.86 -2.58
C PHE A 161 10.78 -15.30 -3.96
N TRP A 162 10.27 -16.40 -4.53
CA TRP A 162 10.60 -16.78 -5.89
C TRP A 162 10.14 -15.74 -6.92
N HIS A 163 8.96 -15.17 -6.76
CA HIS A 163 8.50 -14.07 -7.61
C HIS A 163 9.40 -12.83 -7.50
N ALA A 164 9.77 -12.44 -6.28
CA ALA A 164 10.67 -11.31 -6.04
C ALA A 164 12.07 -11.55 -6.62
N LEU A 165 12.61 -12.78 -6.47
CA LEU A 165 13.91 -13.18 -6.98
C LEU A 165 13.98 -13.12 -8.51
N ARG A 166 12.96 -13.65 -9.21
CA ARG A 166 12.87 -13.63 -10.67
C ARG A 166 12.86 -12.21 -11.24
N SER A 167 12.38 -11.26 -10.47
CA SER A 167 12.38 -9.83 -10.83
C SER A 167 13.65 -9.10 -10.38
N GLY A 168 14.64 -9.83 -9.84
CA GLY A 168 15.93 -9.26 -9.39
C GLY A 168 15.87 -8.46 -8.09
N HIS A 169 14.74 -8.50 -7.34
CA HIS A 169 14.62 -7.75 -6.09
C HIS A 169 15.28 -8.48 -4.93
N ARG A 170 16.29 -7.84 -4.31
CA ARG A 170 17.02 -8.35 -3.14
C ARG A 170 17.43 -9.83 -3.26
N PRO A 171 18.13 -10.24 -4.33
CA PRO A 171 18.30 -11.65 -4.69
C PRO A 171 18.92 -12.48 -3.57
N LEU A 172 19.95 -11.99 -2.92
CA LEU A 172 20.59 -12.69 -1.80
C LEU A 172 19.62 -12.93 -0.64
N ARG A 173 18.81 -11.93 -0.28
CA ARG A 173 17.81 -12.08 0.79
C ARG A 173 16.72 -13.07 0.39
N CYS A 174 16.25 -13.03 -0.85
CA CYS A 174 15.27 -14.00 -1.34
C CYS A 174 15.80 -15.43 -1.23
N ILE A 175 17.03 -15.69 -1.69
CA ILE A 175 17.66 -17.01 -1.60
C ILE A 175 17.75 -17.47 -0.14
N VAL A 176 18.26 -16.61 0.75
CA VAL A 176 18.37 -16.93 2.18
C VAL A 176 17.01 -17.30 2.77
N TYR A 177 15.96 -16.49 2.55
CA TYR A 177 14.63 -16.80 3.08
C TYR A 177 13.99 -18.03 2.44
N ILE A 178 14.23 -18.29 1.16
CA ILE A 178 13.81 -19.54 0.50
C ILE A 178 14.45 -20.73 1.21
N CYS A 179 15.78 -20.76 1.37
CA CYS A 179 16.49 -21.83 2.04
C CYS A 179 16.02 -22.01 3.48
N LEU A 180 15.96 -20.94 4.26
CA LEU A 180 15.50 -21.00 5.67
C LEU A 180 14.05 -21.47 5.78
N SER A 181 13.22 -21.28 4.77
CA SER A 181 11.82 -21.74 4.76
C SER A 181 11.68 -23.26 4.70
N TYR A 182 12.72 -23.99 4.31
CA TYR A 182 12.72 -25.46 4.36
C TYR A 182 13.13 -26.01 5.72
N TRP A 183 13.87 -25.26 6.52
CA TRP A 183 14.49 -25.76 7.76
C TRP A 183 13.70 -25.45 9.03
N ARG A 184 12.81 -24.51 9.00
CA ARG A 184 12.04 -24.09 10.19
C ARG A 184 10.57 -24.54 10.09
N PRO A 185 9.92 -24.99 11.17
CA PRO A 185 8.48 -25.29 11.20
C PRO A 185 7.63 -24.02 11.09
N ASN A 186 6.40 -24.12 10.56
CA ASN A 186 5.47 -23.00 10.40
C ASN A 186 5.17 -22.33 11.75
N GLY A 187 5.07 -21.00 11.77
CA GLY A 187 4.56 -20.25 12.92
C GLY A 187 5.53 -19.98 14.07
N SER A 188 6.83 -20.26 13.95
CA SER A 188 7.80 -20.25 15.05
C SER A 188 8.66 -18.98 15.20
N GLY A 189 8.16 -17.79 14.89
CA GLY A 189 9.00 -16.61 15.07
C GLY A 189 8.27 -15.27 15.07
N ARG A 190 8.76 -14.32 15.88
CA ARG A 190 8.41 -12.89 15.73
C ARG A 190 9.38 -12.25 14.74
N PRO A 191 8.91 -11.35 13.87
CA PRO A 191 9.83 -10.55 13.05
C PRO A 191 10.74 -9.74 13.98
N PRO A 192 12.01 -9.49 13.59
CA PRO A 192 12.85 -8.53 14.29
C PRO A 192 12.14 -7.17 14.29
N ALA A 193 12.23 -6.45 15.40
CA ALA A 193 11.75 -5.07 15.48
C ALA A 193 12.39 -4.24 14.35
N ALA A 194 11.59 -3.47 13.64
CA ALA A 194 12.03 -2.56 12.57
C ALA A 194 12.76 -1.35 13.16
#